data_5ca77d96fde0d8076db71d263be82775
#
_entry.id   5ca77d96fde0d8076db71d263be82775
#
_cell.length_a   1.000
_cell.length_b   1.000
_cell.length_c   1.000
_cell.angle_alpha   90.00
_cell.angle_beta   90.00
_cell.angle_gamma   90.00
#
_symmetry.space_group_name_H-M   'P 1'
#
loop_
_entity.id
_entity.type
_entity.pdbx_description
1 polymer ?
#
loop_
_entity_poly.entity_id
_entity_poly.type
_entity_poly.pdbx_seq_one_letter_code
_entity_poly.pdbx_strand_id
1 'polypeptide(L)' 'MARARVLIRPKEGILDPQGKAVEGALPALGFDGVEHVRIGRMVELEAADAARLPELCEKLLANPLIEDYEIQTLDGE' A
#
# COMPACT_ATOMS: atom_id res chain seq x y z
N MET A 1 -10.67 19.43 -8.97
CA MET A 1 -9.73 18.30 -8.91
C MET A 1 -10.22 17.30 -7.88
N ALA A 2 -10.17 16.05 -8.21
CA ALA A 2 -10.52 15.01 -7.25
C ALA A 2 -9.31 14.68 -6.40
N ARG A 3 -9.51 14.53 -5.10
CA ARG A 3 -8.47 14.07 -4.19
C ARG A 3 -8.62 12.59 -3.95
N ALA A 4 -7.50 11.89 -3.96
CA ALA A 4 -7.52 10.44 -3.80
C ALA A 4 -6.34 9.97 -2.99
N ARG A 5 -6.52 8.83 -2.36
CA ARG A 5 -5.47 8.11 -1.64
C ARG A 5 -5.39 6.70 -2.22
N VAL A 6 -4.19 6.29 -2.57
CA VAL A 6 -3.97 4.94 -3.08
C VAL A 6 -3.15 4.16 -2.05
N LEU A 7 -3.70 3.06 -1.61
CA LEU A 7 -3.02 2.16 -0.69
C LEU A 7 -2.45 1.01 -1.52
N ILE A 8 -1.14 0.79 -1.41
CA ILE A 8 -0.43 -0.22 -2.19
C ILE A 8 0.22 -1.18 -1.20
N ARG A 9 -0.05 -2.46 -1.37
CA ARG A 9 0.48 -3.47 -0.46
C ARG A 9 0.93 -4.71 -1.23
N PRO A 10 1.88 -5.48 -0.69
CA PRO A 10 2.32 -6.71 -1.35
C PRO A 10 1.17 -7.72 -1.41
N LYS A 11 1.11 -8.47 -2.52
CA LYS A 11 0.15 -9.56 -2.63
C LYS A 11 0.47 -10.64 -1.61
N GLU A 12 -0.56 -11.39 -1.22
CA GLU A 12 -0.36 -12.52 -0.33
C GLU A 12 0.58 -13.54 -1.00
N GLY A 13 1.45 -14.14 -0.19
CA GLY A 13 2.42 -15.10 -0.68
C GLY A 13 3.69 -14.48 -1.27
N ILE A 14 3.72 -13.17 -1.43
CA ILE A 14 4.92 -12.47 -1.88
C ILE A 14 5.77 -12.12 -0.67
N LEU A 15 7.08 -12.33 -0.78
CA LEU A 15 8.00 -11.97 0.27
C LEU A 15 8.00 -10.47 0.49
N ASP A 16 7.86 -10.08 1.75
CA ASP A 16 7.91 -8.69 2.17
C ASP A 16 9.11 -8.51 3.09
N PRO A 17 10.28 -8.13 2.54
CA PRO A 17 11.49 -8.01 3.36
C PRO A 17 11.36 -6.99 4.48
N GLN A 18 10.63 -5.88 4.23
CA GLN A 18 10.43 -4.86 5.25
C GLN A 18 9.56 -5.36 6.38
N GLY A 19 8.46 -6.04 6.04
CA GLY A 19 7.57 -6.60 7.04
C GLY A 19 8.26 -7.68 7.87
N LYS A 20 9.07 -8.51 7.22
CA LYS A 20 9.82 -9.53 7.92
C LYS A 20 10.86 -8.95 8.87
N ALA A 21 11.52 -7.87 8.45
CA ALA A 21 12.50 -7.20 9.31
C ALA A 21 11.85 -6.60 10.54
N VAL A 22 10.69 -5.98 10.39
CA VAL A 22 9.95 -5.44 11.53
C VAL A 22 9.51 -6.57 12.45
N GLU A 23 8.94 -7.63 11.88
CA GLU A 23 8.44 -8.76 12.64
C GLU A 23 9.56 -9.38 13.48
N GLY A 24 10.75 -9.53 12.89
CA GLY A 24 11.90 -10.12 13.59
C GLY A 24 12.46 -9.25 14.69
N ALA A 25 12.24 -7.93 14.63
CA ALA A 25 12.77 -7.00 15.64
C ALA A 25 11.84 -6.84 16.84
N LEU A 26 10.57 -7.18 16.70
CA LEU A 26 9.57 -6.89 17.73
C LEU A 26 9.81 -7.61 19.06
N PRO A 27 10.19 -8.90 19.08
CA PRO A 27 10.41 -9.56 20.36
C PRO A 27 11.48 -8.88 21.21
N ALA A 28 12.55 -8.37 20.59
CA ALA A 28 13.61 -7.70 21.33
C ALA A 28 13.12 -6.39 21.97
N LEU A 29 12.02 -5.84 21.44
CA LEU A 29 11.43 -4.62 21.98
C LEU A 29 10.28 -4.90 22.94
N GLY A 30 10.03 -6.15 23.26
CA GLY A 30 8.97 -6.53 24.19
C GLY A 30 7.61 -6.77 23.57
N PHE A 31 7.54 -6.84 22.24
CA PHE A 31 6.28 -7.08 21.54
C PHE A 31 6.22 -8.51 21.06
N ASP A 32 5.70 -9.39 21.90
CA ASP A 32 5.49 -10.78 21.55
C ASP A 32 4.09 -10.96 20.97
N GLY A 33 3.92 -11.96 20.12
CA GLY A 33 2.61 -12.28 19.58
C GLY A 33 2.17 -11.43 18.41
N VAL A 34 3.09 -10.65 17.82
CA VAL A 34 2.81 -9.88 16.61
C VAL A 34 3.29 -10.69 15.42
N GLU A 35 2.40 -10.99 14.49
CA GLU A 35 2.71 -11.83 13.35
C GLU A 35 2.11 -11.24 12.08
N HIS A 36 2.58 -11.72 10.93
CA HIS A 36 2.06 -11.36 9.62
C HIS A 36 2.14 -9.87 9.34
N VAL A 37 3.27 -9.26 9.73
CA VAL A 37 3.50 -7.85 9.49
C VAL A 37 3.70 -7.62 8.00
N ARG A 38 2.96 -6.68 7.44
CA ARG A 38 3.06 -6.31 6.03
C ARG A 38 3.22 -4.82 5.94
N ILE A 39 4.17 -4.40 5.11
CA ILE A 39 4.46 -2.98 4.92
C ILE A 39 4.16 -2.62 3.48
N GLY A 40 3.38 -1.59 3.29
CA GLY A 40 3.04 -1.09 1.98
C GLY A 40 3.31 0.39 1.86
N ARG A 41 2.70 0.99 0.84
CA ARG A 41 2.89 2.41 0.57
C ARG A 41 1.54 3.10 0.45
N MET A 42 1.53 4.38 0.73
CA MET A 42 0.35 5.20 0.54
C MET A 42 0.72 6.40 -0.33
N VAL A 43 -0.07 6.65 -1.36
CA VAL A 43 0.11 7.78 -2.25
C VAL A 43 -1.12 8.67 -2.15
N GLU A 44 -0.91 9.95 -1.87
CA GLU A 44 -2.01 10.92 -1.88
C GLU A 44 -1.79 11.88 -3.05
N LEU A 45 -2.86 12.15 -3.77
CA LEU A 45 -2.75 12.96 -4.97
C LEU A 45 -4.06 13.68 -5.27
N GLU A 46 -3.97 14.65 -6.16
CA GLU A 46 -5.13 15.29 -6.76
C GLU A 46 -5.07 15.03 -8.26
N ALA A 47 -6.20 14.67 -8.84
CA ALA A 47 -6.28 14.34 -10.25
C ALA A 47 -7.42 15.08 -10.91
N ALA A 48 -7.17 15.59 -12.10
CA ALA A 48 -8.21 16.24 -12.89
C ALA A 48 -9.25 15.23 -13.36
N ASP A 49 -8.83 13.99 -13.62
CA ASP A 49 -9.71 12.94 -14.09
C ASP A 49 -9.51 11.69 -13.25
N ALA A 50 -10.40 11.52 -12.27
CA ALA A 50 -10.30 10.38 -11.35
C ALA A 50 -10.52 9.05 -12.05
N ALA A 51 -11.20 9.05 -13.20
CA ALA A 51 -11.45 7.81 -13.93
C ALA A 51 -10.17 7.17 -14.46
N ARG A 52 -9.07 7.92 -14.55
CA ARG A 52 -7.80 7.38 -15.01
C ARG A 52 -6.89 6.88 -13.90
N LEU A 53 -7.33 6.96 -12.65
CA LEU A 53 -6.50 6.52 -11.53
C LEU A 53 -6.13 5.04 -11.58
N PRO A 54 -7.05 4.12 -11.95
CA PRO A 54 -6.64 2.72 -12.07
C PRO A 54 -5.51 2.51 -13.08
N GLU A 55 -5.56 3.20 -14.19
CA GLU A 55 -4.51 3.11 -15.20
C GLU A 55 -3.18 3.62 -14.65
N LEU A 56 -3.20 4.74 -13.93
CA LEU A 56 -2.00 5.29 -13.31
C LEU A 56 -1.40 4.33 -12.29
N CYS A 57 -2.26 3.69 -11.49
CA CYS A 57 -1.79 2.73 -10.51
C CYS A 57 -1.07 1.56 -11.18
N GLU A 58 -1.64 1.03 -12.26
CA GLU A 58 -1.07 -0.14 -12.90
C GLU A 58 0.18 0.17 -13.71
N LYS A 59 0.27 1.39 -14.24
CA LYS A 59 1.41 1.74 -15.09
C LYS A 59 2.58 2.31 -14.32
N LEU A 60 2.34 2.90 -13.15
CA LEU A 60 3.39 3.63 -12.46
C LEU A 60 3.43 3.39 -10.96
N LEU A 61 2.30 3.49 -10.27
CA LEU A 61 2.31 3.56 -8.80
C LEU A 61 2.52 2.20 -8.16
N ALA A 62 1.94 1.16 -8.71
CA ALA A 62 2.02 -0.18 -8.17
C ALA A 62 2.64 -1.12 -9.18
N ASN A 63 3.25 -2.19 -8.69
CA ASN A 63 3.70 -3.27 -9.56
C ASN A 63 2.63 -4.37 -9.54
N PRO A 64 1.78 -4.46 -10.57
CA PRO A 64 0.63 -5.35 -10.51
C PRO A 64 0.99 -6.84 -10.43
N LEU A 65 2.23 -7.19 -10.71
CA LEU A 65 2.67 -8.59 -10.59
C LEU A 65 2.84 -9.01 -9.14
N ILE A 66 3.20 -8.08 -8.25
CA ILE A 66 3.53 -8.40 -6.88
C ILE A 66 2.79 -7.54 -5.86
N GLU A 67 2.01 -6.55 -6.32
CA GLU A 67 1.32 -5.63 -5.42
C GLU A 67 -0.15 -5.50 -5.77
N ASP A 68 -0.96 -5.34 -4.74
CA ASP A 68 -2.36 -4.94 -4.89
C ASP A 68 -2.49 -3.48 -4.52
N TYR A 69 -3.53 -2.83 -5.03
CA TYR A 69 -3.79 -1.44 -4.67
C TYR A 69 -5.28 -1.23 -4.42
N GLU A 70 -5.55 -0.20 -3.64
CA GLU A 70 -6.92 0.22 -3.35
C GLU A 70 -6.98 1.73 -3.51
N ILE A 71 -7.94 2.22 -4.27
CA ILE A 71 -8.13 3.66 -4.49
C ILE A 71 -9.25 4.14 -3.60
N GLN A 72 -8.96 5.13 -2.76
CA GLN A 72 -9.95 5.78 -1.92
C GLN A 72 -10.14 7.21 -2.41
N THR A 73 -11.37 7.52 -2.81
CA THR A 73 -11.69 8.88 -3.25
C THR A 73 -12.05 9.71 -2.02
N LEU A 74 -11.43 10.87 -1.90
CA LEU A 74 -11.62 11.74 -0.75
C LEU A 74 -12.50 12.95 -1.09
N ASP A 75 -13.34 12.81 -2.11
CA ASP A 75 -14.21 13.88 -2.55
C ASP A 75 -15.30 14.16 -1.52
N GLY A 76 -15.79 15.39 -1.58
CA GLY A 76 -16.82 15.80 -0.66
C GLY A 76 -16.28 16.36 0.64
N GLU A 77 -14.98 16.40 0.73
CA GLU A 77 -14.31 17.01 1.87
C GLU A 77 -14.24 18.50 1.77
#